data_0a92236c7551c2381a4490b6d4766c80
#
_entry.id   0a92236c7551c2381a4490b6d4766c80
#
_cell.length_a   1.000
_cell.length_b   1.000
_cell.length_c   1.000
_cell.angle_alpha   90.00
_cell.angle_beta   90.00
_cell.angle_gamma   90.00
#
_symmetry.space_group_name_H-M   'P 1'
#
loop_
_entity.id
_entity.type
_entity.pdbx_description
1 polymer ?
#
loop_
_entity_poly.entity_id
_entity_poly.type
_entity_poly.pdbx_seq_one_letter_code
_entity_poly.pdbx_strand_id
1 'polypeptide(L)'
;NKDTLKKVRTFHRSFPQYSRTPLARLNNLAEHLGVGNIWVKDESYRFGLNAFKVLGGAYALGRYLAGRLNMDISELSFDKLRSEEIREKLGVITFVTATDGNHGRGIAWAAHQLGHKSVVFMPKGSSEIRLENIRKEGAEASITEFNYDDSVRLAEKFAREHGGVLI
;
A
#
# COMPACT_ATOMS: atom_id res chain seq x y z
N ASN A 1 20.94 -0.63 -1.50
CA ASN A 1 21.63 -1.89 -1.22
C ASN A 1 20.97 -3.01 -2.03
N LYS A 2 21.79 -3.88 -2.69
CA LYS A 2 21.30 -4.97 -3.56
C LYS A 2 20.46 -6.01 -2.78
N ASP A 3 20.81 -6.25 -1.53
CA ASP A 3 20.07 -7.17 -0.67
C ASP A 3 18.66 -6.66 -0.36
N THR A 4 18.52 -5.40 0.03
CA THR A 4 17.20 -4.77 0.24
C THR A 4 16.34 -4.86 -1.01
N LEU A 5 16.91 -4.61 -2.19
CA LEU A 5 16.18 -4.72 -3.46
C LEU A 5 15.67 -6.15 -3.71
N LYS A 6 16.49 -7.15 -3.40
CA LYS A 6 16.11 -8.56 -3.51
C LYS A 6 14.94 -8.88 -2.58
N LYS A 7 15.02 -8.48 -1.30
CA LYS A 7 13.95 -8.69 -0.30
C LYS A 7 12.63 -8.05 -0.75
N VAL A 8 12.67 -6.78 -1.17
CA VAL A 8 11.48 -6.06 -1.68
C VAL A 8 10.84 -6.79 -2.86
N ARG A 9 11.66 -7.21 -3.85
CA ARG A 9 11.16 -7.91 -5.03
C ARG A 9 10.59 -9.27 -4.69
N THR A 10 11.24 -10.03 -3.82
CA THR A 10 10.77 -11.36 -3.39
C THR A 10 9.44 -11.23 -2.67
N PHE A 11 9.31 -10.28 -1.76
CA PHE A 11 8.06 -10.03 -1.05
C PHE A 11 6.91 -9.70 -2.00
N HIS A 12 7.07 -8.72 -2.89
CA HIS A 12 5.99 -8.35 -3.81
C HIS A 12 5.63 -9.48 -4.78
N ARG A 13 6.61 -10.26 -5.24
CA ARG A 13 6.38 -11.41 -6.14
C ARG A 13 5.63 -12.56 -5.49
N SER A 14 5.56 -12.61 -4.16
CA SER A 14 4.80 -13.64 -3.46
C SER A 14 3.29 -13.41 -3.51
N PHE A 15 2.83 -12.20 -3.83
CA PHE A 15 1.40 -11.92 -3.98
C PHE A 15 0.85 -12.53 -5.26
N PRO A 16 -0.29 -13.26 -5.21
CA PRO A 16 -0.89 -13.88 -6.41
C PRO A 16 -1.20 -12.88 -7.53
N GLN A 17 -1.51 -11.64 -7.18
CA GLN A 17 -1.86 -10.58 -8.12
C GLN A 17 -0.62 -9.89 -8.73
N TYR A 18 0.59 -10.31 -8.34
CA TYR A 18 1.80 -9.67 -8.85
C TYR A 18 2.00 -9.98 -10.32
N SER A 19 2.19 -8.94 -11.10
CA SER A 19 2.66 -9.02 -12.47
C SER A 19 3.71 -7.94 -12.75
N ARG A 20 4.55 -8.21 -13.74
CA ARG A 20 5.50 -7.20 -14.22
C ARG A 20 4.72 -6.22 -15.09
N THR A 21 4.61 -4.97 -14.64
CA THR A 21 3.94 -3.91 -15.41
C THR A 21 4.71 -3.57 -16.68
N PRO A 22 4.01 -3.15 -17.77
CA PRO A 22 4.63 -2.81 -19.03
C PRO A 22 5.68 -1.68 -18.93
N LEU A 23 6.64 -1.71 -19.83
CA LEU A 23 7.54 -0.60 -20.11
C LEU A 23 7.37 -0.25 -21.59
N ALA A 24 6.60 0.79 -21.87
CA ALA A 24 6.30 1.25 -23.21
C ALA A 24 7.34 2.24 -23.71
N ARG A 25 7.79 2.07 -24.95
CA ARG A 25 8.64 3.03 -25.65
C ARG A 25 7.78 3.90 -26.57
N LEU A 26 7.84 5.21 -26.40
CA LEU A 26 7.05 6.20 -27.13
C LEU A 26 7.89 6.85 -28.24
N ASN A 27 8.16 6.07 -29.33
CA ASN A 27 9.02 6.50 -30.41
C ASN A 27 8.53 7.79 -31.10
N ASN A 28 7.24 7.83 -31.49
CA ASN A 28 6.67 8.97 -32.21
C ASN A 28 6.69 10.25 -31.35
N LEU A 29 6.46 10.11 -30.04
CA LEU A 29 6.53 11.27 -29.12
C LEU A 29 7.99 11.74 -28.95
N ALA A 30 8.94 10.82 -28.87
CA ALA A 30 10.35 11.15 -28.78
C ALA A 30 10.83 11.91 -30.03
N GLU A 31 10.46 11.44 -31.22
CA GLU A 31 10.74 12.11 -32.49
C GLU A 31 10.10 13.50 -32.56
N HIS A 32 8.81 13.60 -32.24
CA HIS A 32 8.09 14.88 -32.23
C HIS A 32 8.73 15.94 -31.31
N LEU A 33 9.24 15.50 -30.16
CA LEU A 33 9.89 16.37 -29.17
C LEU A 33 11.40 16.55 -29.40
N GLY A 34 11.99 15.90 -30.40
CA GLY A 34 13.41 15.99 -30.69
C GLY A 34 14.32 15.40 -29.61
N VAL A 35 13.83 14.41 -28.84
CA VAL A 35 14.60 13.72 -27.78
C VAL A 35 14.94 12.29 -28.18
N GLY A 36 16.02 11.73 -27.62
CA GLY A 36 16.52 10.41 -28.02
C GLY A 36 15.53 9.26 -27.73
N ASN A 37 14.95 9.20 -26.55
CA ASN A 37 14.00 8.17 -26.16
C ASN A 37 13.04 8.67 -25.05
N ILE A 38 11.81 8.19 -25.09
CA ILE A 38 10.83 8.35 -24.01
C ILE A 38 10.33 6.96 -23.63
N TRP A 39 10.44 6.63 -22.34
CA TRP A 39 9.94 5.37 -21.79
C TRP A 39 8.90 5.64 -20.72
N VAL A 40 7.78 4.94 -20.77
CA VAL A 40 6.72 4.98 -19.76
C VAL A 40 6.64 3.65 -19.04
N LYS A 41 6.89 3.65 -17.75
CA LYS A 41 6.60 2.51 -16.88
C LYS A 41 5.12 2.56 -16.50
N ASP A 42 4.31 1.72 -17.11
CA ASP A 42 2.86 1.77 -16.96
C ASP A 42 2.40 1.04 -15.69
N GLU A 43 2.27 1.78 -14.62
CA GLU A 43 1.79 1.27 -13.32
C GLU A 43 0.25 1.21 -13.22
N SER A 44 -0.49 1.46 -14.30
CA SER A 44 -1.95 1.25 -14.32
C SER A 44 -2.34 -0.22 -14.10
N TYR A 45 -1.44 -1.13 -14.41
CA TYR A 45 -1.62 -2.58 -14.21
C TYR A 45 -1.22 -3.08 -12.81
N ARG A 46 -0.73 -2.19 -11.93
CA ARG A 46 -0.19 -2.62 -10.64
C ARG A 46 -1.29 -3.13 -9.72
N PHE A 47 -1.33 -4.43 -9.45
CA PHE A 47 -2.30 -5.12 -8.56
C PHE A 47 -3.78 -4.79 -8.85
N GLY A 48 -4.09 -4.30 -10.04
CA GLY A 48 -5.44 -3.82 -10.37
C GLY A 48 -5.81 -2.47 -9.74
N LEU A 49 -4.88 -1.81 -9.05
CA LEU A 49 -5.13 -0.56 -8.30
C LEU A 49 -4.85 0.71 -9.11
N ASN A 50 -4.34 0.58 -10.33
CA ASN A 50 -4.05 1.72 -11.19
C ASN A 50 -3.04 2.73 -10.58
N ALA A 51 -2.17 2.26 -9.66
CA ALA A 51 -1.19 3.10 -8.98
C ALA A 51 -0.05 2.28 -8.37
N PHE A 52 1.17 2.82 -8.37
CA PHE A 52 2.36 2.16 -7.81
C PHE A 52 2.51 2.26 -6.29
N LYS A 53 1.79 3.17 -5.63
CA LYS A 53 1.95 3.45 -4.18
C LYS A 53 1.66 2.24 -3.29
N VAL A 54 0.88 1.28 -3.77
CA VAL A 54 0.65 0.00 -3.11
C VAL A 54 1.95 -0.78 -2.83
N LEU A 55 2.98 -0.64 -3.66
CA LEU A 55 4.26 -1.31 -3.43
C LEU A 55 4.90 -0.86 -2.11
N GLY A 56 4.95 0.45 -1.87
CA GLY A 56 5.47 1.00 -0.62
C GLY A 56 4.62 0.60 0.58
N GLY A 57 3.30 0.75 0.46
CA GLY A 57 2.34 0.38 1.51
C GLY A 57 2.42 -1.09 1.89
N ALA A 58 2.30 -1.99 0.92
CA ALA A 58 2.37 -3.43 1.18
C ALA A 58 3.71 -3.84 1.83
N TYR A 59 4.83 -3.25 1.38
CA TYR A 59 6.14 -3.55 1.96
C TYR A 59 6.27 -3.00 3.39
N ALA A 60 5.71 -1.82 3.68
CA ALA A 60 5.70 -1.25 5.04
C ALA A 60 4.92 -2.16 6.01
N LEU A 61 3.72 -2.63 5.61
CA LEU A 61 2.97 -3.61 6.38
C LEU A 61 3.77 -4.90 6.59
N GLY A 62 4.34 -5.45 5.52
CA GLY A 62 5.16 -6.67 5.60
C GLY A 62 6.34 -6.52 6.54
N ARG A 63 7.04 -5.38 6.52
CA ARG A 63 8.14 -5.07 7.44
C ARG A 63 7.68 -4.97 8.90
N TYR A 64 6.53 -4.34 9.13
CA TYR A 64 5.95 -4.27 10.48
C TYR A 64 5.62 -5.67 11.01
N LEU A 65 4.95 -6.51 10.20
CA LEU A 65 4.59 -7.88 10.59
C LEU A 65 5.84 -8.73 10.82
N ALA A 66 6.86 -8.60 9.98
CA ALA A 66 8.16 -9.25 10.15
C ALA A 66 8.83 -8.89 11.51
N GLY A 67 8.81 -7.61 11.86
CA GLY A 67 9.30 -7.14 13.16
C GLY A 67 8.53 -7.73 14.35
N ARG A 68 7.19 -7.80 14.24
CA ARG A 68 6.34 -8.41 15.29
C ARG A 68 6.59 -9.91 15.46
N LEU A 69 6.98 -10.60 14.40
CA LEU A 69 7.32 -12.02 14.41
C LEU A 69 8.80 -12.29 14.74
N ASN A 70 9.62 -11.27 14.83
CA ASN A 70 11.08 -11.36 14.93
C ASN A 70 11.69 -12.21 13.81
N MET A 71 11.21 -12.01 12.56
CA MET A 71 11.63 -12.73 11.36
C MET A 71 12.16 -11.79 10.30
N ASP A 72 13.00 -12.30 9.40
CA ASP A 72 13.37 -11.52 8.21
C ASP A 72 12.22 -11.54 7.20
N ILE A 73 11.97 -10.38 6.56
CA ILE A 73 10.87 -10.28 5.58
C ILE A 73 11.05 -11.22 4.37
N SER A 74 12.27 -11.64 4.06
CA SER A 74 12.52 -12.61 3.00
C SER A 74 12.00 -14.02 3.30
N GLU A 75 11.70 -14.30 4.57
CA GLU A 75 11.12 -15.56 5.03
C GLU A 75 9.58 -15.53 5.06
N LEU A 76 8.98 -14.36 4.80
CA LEU A 76 7.56 -14.10 4.89
C LEU A 76 6.95 -13.87 3.49
N SER A 77 6.53 -14.96 2.86
CA SER A 77 5.69 -14.87 1.66
C SER A 77 4.26 -14.43 1.99
N PHE A 78 3.50 -14.04 0.98
CA PHE A 78 2.08 -13.76 1.09
C PHE A 78 1.31 -14.91 1.77
N ASP A 79 1.50 -16.15 1.31
CA ASP A 79 0.80 -17.31 1.87
C ASP A 79 1.20 -17.57 3.31
N LYS A 80 2.49 -17.41 3.66
CA LYS A 80 2.96 -17.57 5.03
C LYS A 80 2.35 -16.53 5.96
N LEU A 81 2.27 -15.25 5.55
CA LEU A 81 1.63 -14.20 6.35
C LEU A 81 0.13 -14.45 6.58
N ARG A 82 -0.52 -15.20 5.69
CA ARG A 82 -1.93 -15.59 5.80
C ARG A 82 -2.17 -16.92 6.48
N SER A 83 -1.12 -17.69 6.79
CA SER A 83 -1.26 -18.97 7.46
C SER A 83 -1.93 -18.84 8.82
N GLU A 84 -2.62 -19.90 9.26
CA GLU A 84 -3.30 -19.96 10.55
C GLU A 84 -2.30 -19.73 11.70
N GLU A 85 -1.12 -20.35 11.62
CA GLU A 85 -0.03 -20.14 12.59
C GLU A 85 0.33 -18.67 12.80
N ILE A 86 0.48 -17.91 11.71
CA ILE A 86 0.82 -16.48 11.80
C ILE A 86 -0.36 -15.65 12.29
N ARG A 87 -1.58 -16.00 11.88
CA ARG A 87 -2.79 -15.33 12.33
C ARG A 87 -3.03 -15.51 13.83
N GLU A 88 -2.78 -16.69 14.37
CA GLU A 88 -2.84 -16.94 15.81
C GLU A 88 -1.81 -16.13 16.59
N LYS A 89 -0.57 -16.03 16.08
CA LYS A 89 0.51 -15.27 16.71
C LYS A 89 0.29 -13.76 16.70
N LEU A 90 -0.23 -13.22 15.63
CA LEU A 90 -0.35 -11.76 15.42
C LEU A 90 -1.71 -11.20 15.80
N GLY A 91 -2.76 -12.01 15.68
CA GLY A 91 -4.14 -11.52 15.70
C GLY A 91 -4.45 -10.61 14.51
N VAL A 92 -5.58 -9.92 14.60
CA VAL A 92 -5.96 -8.90 13.60
C VAL A 92 -5.41 -7.54 14.02
N ILE A 93 -4.56 -6.98 13.19
CA ILE A 93 -3.94 -5.66 13.40
C ILE A 93 -4.74 -4.62 12.59
N THR A 94 -4.94 -3.44 13.16
CA THR A 94 -5.52 -2.30 12.46
C THR A 94 -4.42 -1.33 12.04
N PHE A 95 -4.22 -1.18 10.73
CA PHE A 95 -3.31 -0.18 10.17
C PHE A 95 -4.04 1.13 9.93
N VAL A 96 -3.42 2.23 10.32
CA VAL A 96 -4.04 3.57 10.26
C VAL A 96 -3.19 4.47 9.39
N THR A 97 -3.82 5.28 8.54
CA THR A 97 -3.09 6.26 7.73
C THR A 97 -3.96 7.48 7.41
N ALA A 98 -3.31 8.57 7.01
CA ALA A 98 -3.97 9.72 6.40
C ALA A 98 -3.52 9.88 4.95
N THR A 99 -4.44 10.21 4.04
CA THR A 99 -4.15 10.27 2.59
C THR A 99 -5.22 11.03 1.83
N ASP A 100 -4.82 11.55 0.68
CA ASP A 100 -5.75 12.12 -0.33
C ASP A 100 -6.17 11.11 -1.43
N GLY A 101 -5.70 9.83 -1.36
CA GLY A 101 -6.11 8.83 -2.35
C GLY A 101 -5.24 7.58 -2.45
N ASN A 102 -4.35 7.50 -3.44
CA ASN A 102 -3.69 6.25 -3.85
C ASN A 102 -2.79 5.60 -2.78
N HIS A 103 -2.25 6.37 -1.84
CA HIS A 103 -1.48 5.79 -0.74
C HIS A 103 -2.41 5.00 0.19
N GLY A 104 -3.50 5.63 0.67
CA GLY A 104 -4.46 4.95 1.52
C GLY A 104 -5.15 3.78 0.83
N ARG A 105 -5.45 3.89 -0.47
CA ARG A 105 -5.97 2.76 -1.24
C ARG A 105 -4.99 1.59 -1.25
N GLY A 106 -3.69 1.86 -1.41
CA GLY A 106 -2.65 0.84 -1.35
C GLY A 106 -2.51 0.18 0.03
N ILE A 107 -2.62 0.96 1.12
CA ILE A 107 -2.64 0.44 2.50
C ILE A 107 -3.88 -0.41 2.74
N ALA A 108 -5.08 0.08 2.35
CA ALA A 108 -6.35 -0.63 2.48
C ALA A 108 -6.29 -2.00 1.80
N TRP A 109 -5.89 -2.02 0.53
CA TRP A 109 -5.74 -3.24 -0.24
C TRP A 109 -4.76 -4.21 0.43
N ALA A 110 -3.56 -3.73 0.80
CA ALA A 110 -2.53 -4.59 1.39
C ALA A 110 -2.97 -5.17 2.74
N ALA A 111 -3.59 -4.37 3.60
CA ALA A 111 -4.13 -4.83 4.88
C ALA A 111 -5.19 -5.91 4.68
N HIS A 112 -6.16 -5.66 3.80
CA HIS A 112 -7.21 -6.63 3.47
C HIS A 112 -6.63 -7.93 2.88
N GLN A 113 -5.69 -7.84 1.92
CA GLN A 113 -5.05 -9.02 1.34
C GLN A 113 -4.32 -9.87 2.39
N LEU A 114 -3.73 -9.25 3.40
CA LEU A 114 -3.01 -9.93 4.48
C LEU A 114 -3.89 -10.33 5.66
N GLY A 115 -5.22 -10.11 5.59
CA GLY A 115 -6.18 -10.48 6.63
C GLY A 115 -6.21 -9.54 7.84
N HIS A 116 -5.82 -8.29 7.65
CA HIS A 116 -5.79 -7.23 8.64
C HIS A 116 -6.82 -6.12 8.32
N LYS A 117 -7.05 -5.22 9.27
CA LYS A 117 -7.93 -4.07 9.11
C LYS A 117 -7.17 -2.81 8.72
N SER A 118 -7.86 -1.85 8.16
CA SER A 118 -7.30 -0.51 7.93
C SER A 118 -8.32 0.58 8.20
N VAL A 119 -7.83 1.72 8.72
CA VAL A 119 -8.58 2.95 8.94
C VAL A 119 -7.87 4.07 8.19
N VAL A 120 -8.61 4.81 7.38
CA VAL A 120 -8.04 5.82 6.49
C VAL A 120 -8.77 7.15 6.67
N PHE A 121 -8.04 8.17 7.10
CA PHE A 121 -8.52 9.53 7.21
C PHE A 121 -8.11 10.33 5.97
N MET A 122 -9.08 10.97 5.34
CA MET A 122 -8.85 11.82 4.18
C MET A 122 -9.05 13.29 4.55
N PRO A 123 -8.22 14.21 4.06
CA PRO A 123 -8.38 15.63 4.35
C PRO A 123 -9.66 16.20 3.70
N LYS A 124 -10.15 17.29 4.27
CA LYS A 124 -11.25 18.07 3.70
C LYS A 124 -10.99 18.42 2.24
N GLY A 125 -12.03 18.28 1.41
CA GLY A 125 -11.96 18.52 -0.03
C GLY A 125 -11.46 17.33 -0.84
N SER A 126 -11.18 16.20 -0.21
CA SER A 126 -10.92 14.95 -0.94
C SER A 126 -12.14 14.50 -1.74
N SER A 127 -11.90 13.80 -2.85
CA SER A 127 -12.95 13.33 -3.74
C SER A 127 -13.70 12.13 -3.15
N GLU A 128 -15.03 12.16 -3.18
CA GLU A 128 -15.89 11.02 -2.81
C GLU A 128 -15.58 9.76 -3.62
N ILE A 129 -15.23 9.91 -4.90
CA ILE A 129 -14.83 8.77 -5.74
C ILE A 129 -13.58 8.09 -5.18
N ARG A 130 -12.61 8.86 -4.66
CA ARG A 130 -11.42 8.32 -4.02
C ARG A 130 -11.74 7.65 -2.68
N LEU A 131 -12.63 8.25 -1.89
CA LEU A 131 -13.13 7.66 -0.65
C LEU A 131 -13.74 6.29 -0.91
N GLU A 132 -14.67 6.21 -1.86
CA GLU A 132 -15.33 4.96 -2.23
C GLU A 132 -14.34 3.90 -2.77
N ASN A 133 -13.32 4.32 -3.53
CA ASN A 133 -12.28 3.42 -3.98
C ASN A 133 -11.44 2.83 -2.83
N ILE A 134 -11.22 3.60 -1.76
CA ILE A 134 -10.53 3.11 -0.56
C ILE A 134 -11.43 2.14 0.22
N ARG A 135 -12.71 2.47 0.38
CA ARG A 135 -13.70 1.61 1.05
C ARG A 135 -13.88 0.27 0.35
N LYS A 136 -13.90 0.25 -0.99
CA LYS A 136 -13.96 -0.98 -1.80
C LYS A 136 -12.79 -1.93 -1.55
N GLU A 137 -11.64 -1.41 -1.12
CA GLU A 137 -10.50 -2.24 -0.73
C GLU A 137 -10.60 -2.77 0.71
N GLY A 138 -11.72 -2.54 1.40
CA GLY A 138 -12.01 -3.10 2.72
C GLY A 138 -11.61 -2.20 3.90
N ALA A 139 -11.28 -0.94 3.68
CA ALA A 139 -10.96 0.00 4.75
C ALA A 139 -12.20 0.69 5.33
N GLU A 140 -12.15 0.99 6.62
CA GLU A 140 -12.94 2.06 7.22
C GLU A 140 -12.32 3.39 6.82
N ALA A 141 -13.02 4.18 6.00
CA ALA A 141 -12.48 5.44 5.50
C ALA A 141 -13.48 6.58 5.62
N SER A 142 -12.98 7.77 5.93
CA SER A 142 -13.79 9.00 6.05
C SER A 142 -13.03 10.22 5.56
N ILE A 143 -13.77 11.20 5.00
CA ILE A 143 -13.26 12.55 4.76
C ILE A 143 -13.46 13.33 6.04
N THR A 144 -12.40 13.95 6.53
CA THR A 144 -12.41 14.76 7.74
C THR A 144 -12.73 16.23 7.42
N GLU A 145 -13.00 17.04 8.44
CA GLU A 145 -13.09 18.50 8.30
C GLU A 145 -11.73 19.20 8.34
N PHE A 146 -10.65 18.44 8.44
CA PHE A 146 -9.29 18.93 8.65
C PHE A 146 -8.49 19.02 7.34
N ASN A 147 -7.45 19.85 7.33
CA ASN A 147 -6.40 19.83 6.31
C ASN A 147 -5.58 18.53 6.39
N TYR A 148 -4.61 18.35 5.50
CA TYR A 148 -3.80 17.13 5.43
C TYR A 148 -3.00 16.89 6.73
N ASP A 149 -2.33 17.90 7.25
CA ASP A 149 -1.47 17.76 8.43
C ASP A 149 -2.27 17.41 9.70
N ASP A 150 -3.44 18.01 9.86
CA ASP A 150 -4.34 17.70 10.97
C ASP A 150 -4.99 16.33 10.81
N SER A 151 -5.26 15.89 9.58
CA SER A 151 -5.70 14.51 9.31
C SER A 151 -4.62 13.49 9.65
N VAL A 152 -3.34 13.80 9.45
CA VAL A 152 -2.21 12.96 9.89
C VAL A 152 -2.16 12.90 11.42
N ARG A 153 -2.32 14.04 12.12
CA ARG A 153 -2.38 14.07 13.59
C ARG A 153 -3.57 13.28 14.14
N LEU A 154 -4.72 13.36 13.45
CA LEU A 154 -5.91 12.56 13.79
C LEU A 154 -5.62 11.07 13.65
N ALA A 155 -5.00 10.65 12.55
CA ALA A 155 -4.61 9.26 12.31
C ALA A 155 -3.65 8.75 13.39
N GLU A 156 -2.66 9.55 13.77
CA GLU A 156 -1.72 9.23 14.84
C GLU A 156 -2.43 9.09 16.20
N LYS A 157 -3.30 10.04 16.54
CA LYS A 157 -4.11 10.00 17.76
C LYS A 157 -4.97 8.75 17.80
N PHE A 158 -5.71 8.49 16.71
CA PHE A 158 -6.56 7.31 16.59
C PHE A 158 -5.77 6.01 16.78
N ALA A 159 -4.62 5.88 16.11
CA ALA A 159 -3.77 4.70 16.23
C ALA A 159 -3.32 4.46 17.68
N ARG A 160 -2.90 5.51 18.38
CA ARG A 160 -2.48 5.44 19.78
C ARG A 160 -3.63 5.06 20.73
N GLU A 161 -4.81 5.64 20.54
CA GLU A 161 -5.97 5.42 21.41
C GLU A 161 -6.65 4.06 21.21
N HIS A 162 -6.57 3.49 19.99
CA HIS A 162 -7.24 2.25 19.65
C HIS A 162 -6.26 1.08 19.39
N GLY A 163 -4.98 1.23 19.75
CA GLY A 163 -3.99 0.19 19.55
C GLY A 163 -3.67 -0.13 18.09
N GLY A 164 -3.89 0.83 17.18
CA GLY A 164 -3.58 0.72 15.77
C GLY A 164 -2.11 1.01 15.46
N VAL A 165 -1.73 0.78 14.22
CA VAL A 165 -0.38 1.00 13.69
C VAL A 165 -0.41 2.07 12.62
N LEU A 166 0.23 3.20 12.88
CA LEU A 166 0.36 4.28 11.90
C LEU A 166 1.36 3.88 10.80
N ILE A 167 0.96 4.08 9.54
CA ILE A 167 1.75 3.81 8.33
C ILE A 167 1.88 5.09 7.49
#